data_3945a28e59716e042123907084e020cb
#
_entry.id   3945a28e59716e042123907084e020cb
#
_cell.length_a   1.000
_cell.length_b   1.000
_cell.length_c   1.000
_cell.angle_alpha   90.00
_cell.angle_beta   90.00
_cell.angle_gamma   90.00
#
_symmetry.space_group_name_H-M   'P 1'
#
loop_
_entity.id
_entity.type
_entity.pdbx_description
1 polymer ?
#
loop_
_entity_poly.entity_id
_entity_poly.type
_entity_poly.pdbx_seq_one_letter_code
_entity_poly.pdbx_strand_id
1 'polypeptide(L)'
;MNTRALLLVDIQNDFCAGGALAVPEGDSTVEVANALIAWCSARGEAAVASQDWHPANHGSFASQHGVAPYSRGELDGLAQTFWPDHCVQGSEGAQLHPLLNRALIAATFPKGEAANIDSYSAFFDNGHRQHTALDAWLRQRGIEELIVLGLATDYCVKFTVLDALALGYRVNVITDGCRGVNITPQDSADAFMTMAAEGATLFTLADWLETHA
;
A
#
# COMPACT_ATOMS: atom_id res chain seq x y z
N MET A 1 25.26 -6.58 -5.78
CA MET A 1 24.17 -6.73 -4.81
C MET A 1 22.95 -6.10 -5.45
N ASN A 2 21.79 -6.74 -5.37
CA ASN A 2 20.57 -6.16 -5.90
C ASN A 2 20.14 -5.01 -4.98
N THR A 3 20.04 -3.81 -5.54
CA THR A 3 19.68 -2.58 -4.80
C THR A 3 18.20 -2.26 -4.95
N ARG A 4 17.39 -3.21 -5.45
CA ARG A 4 15.97 -3.03 -5.75
C ARG A 4 15.10 -4.03 -5.00
N ALA A 5 13.90 -3.62 -4.59
CA ALA A 5 12.88 -4.48 -4.01
C ALA A 5 11.49 -4.16 -4.58
N LEU A 6 10.63 -5.17 -4.61
CA LEU A 6 9.20 -5.04 -4.87
C LEU A 6 8.47 -4.78 -3.57
N LEU A 7 7.67 -3.74 -3.51
CA LEU A 7 6.78 -3.41 -2.39
C LEU A 7 5.32 -3.56 -2.81
N LEU A 8 4.66 -4.55 -2.24
CA LEU A 8 3.24 -4.82 -2.40
C LEU A 8 2.48 -4.06 -1.30
N VAL A 9 1.69 -3.07 -1.68
CA VAL A 9 0.96 -2.24 -0.73
C VAL A 9 -0.43 -2.83 -0.50
N ASP A 10 -0.68 -3.34 0.71
CA ASP A 10 -1.98 -3.68 1.28
C ASP A 10 -2.89 -4.52 0.36
N ILE A 11 -2.34 -5.53 -0.34
CA ILE A 11 -3.15 -6.45 -1.15
C ILE A 11 -3.81 -7.47 -0.22
N GLN A 12 -4.87 -7.02 0.48
CA GLN A 12 -5.58 -7.73 1.54
C GLN A 12 -7.03 -8.04 1.16
N ASN A 13 -7.61 -9.03 1.82
CA ASN A 13 -8.98 -9.48 1.52
C ASN A 13 -10.02 -8.36 1.64
N ASP A 14 -9.91 -7.49 2.67
CA ASP A 14 -10.88 -6.42 2.87
C ASP A 14 -10.88 -5.35 1.77
N PHE A 15 -9.80 -5.21 1.02
CA PHE A 15 -9.70 -4.31 -0.12
C PHE A 15 -10.08 -4.96 -1.47
N CYS A 16 -10.36 -6.24 -1.48
CA CYS A 16 -10.75 -7.02 -2.65
C CYS A 16 -12.26 -7.33 -2.67
N ALA A 17 -12.76 -7.96 -3.71
CA ALA A 17 -14.18 -8.24 -3.88
C ALA A 17 -14.75 -9.02 -2.68
N GLY A 18 -15.86 -8.51 -2.12
CA GLY A 18 -16.51 -9.06 -0.94
C GLY A 18 -15.91 -8.61 0.40
N GLY A 19 -14.82 -7.85 0.40
CA GLY A 19 -14.21 -7.28 1.59
C GLY A 19 -14.96 -6.07 2.14
N ALA A 20 -14.64 -5.69 3.39
CA ALA A 20 -15.33 -4.63 4.11
C ALA A 20 -15.11 -3.22 3.52
N LEU A 21 -13.99 -3.02 2.84
CA LEU A 21 -13.62 -1.79 2.13
C LEU A 21 -13.18 -2.13 0.69
N ALA A 22 -14.02 -2.88 -0.01
CA ALA A 22 -13.70 -3.38 -1.35
C ALA A 22 -13.42 -2.23 -2.32
N VAL A 23 -12.25 -2.26 -2.92
CA VAL A 23 -11.83 -1.36 -3.98
C VAL A 23 -12.32 -1.92 -5.33
N PRO A 24 -12.90 -1.09 -6.22
CA PRO A 24 -13.29 -1.57 -7.54
C PRO A 24 -12.14 -2.27 -8.28
N GLU A 25 -12.38 -3.48 -8.76
CA GLU A 25 -11.38 -4.33 -9.43
C GLU A 25 -10.11 -4.61 -8.60
N GLY A 26 -10.16 -4.53 -7.26
CA GLY A 26 -9.01 -4.75 -6.38
C GLY A 26 -8.30 -6.08 -6.61
N ASP A 27 -9.05 -7.15 -6.88
CA ASP A 27 -8.52 -8.49 -7.19
C ASP A 27 -7.60 -8.52 -8.42
N SER A 28 -7.80 -7.62 -9.39
CA SER A 28 -6.98 -7.57 -10.61
C SER A 28 -5.51 -7.23 -10.32
N THR A 29 -5.22 -6.62 -9.18
CA THR A 29 -3.85 -6.32 -8.75
C THR A 29 -3.03 -7.58 -8.45
N VAL A 30 -3.69 -8.67 -8.09
CA VAL A 30 -3.05 -9.93 -7.67
C VAL A 30 -2.26 -10.59 -8.82
N GLU A 31 -2.81 -10.56 -10.03
CA GLU A 31 -2.14 -11.12 -11.21
C GLU A 31 -0.85 -10.35 -11.52
N VAL A 32 -0.92 -9.02 -11.54
CA VAL A 32 0.24 -8.14 -11.75
C VAL A 32 1.27 -8.32 -10.65
N ALA A 33 0.82 -8.40 -9.39
CA ALA A 33 1.68 -8.65 -8.23
C ALA A 33 2.44 -9.97 -8.36
N ASN A 34 1.75 -11.06 -8.70
CA ASN A 34 2.37 -12.38 -8.86
C ASN A 34 3.37 -12.43 -10.01
N ALA A 35 3.09 -11.74 -11.12
CA ALA A 35 4.04 -11.63 -12.23
C ALA A 35 5.35 -10.95 -11.78
N LEU A 36 5.25 -9.86 -11.03
CA LEU A 36 6.42 -9.14 -10.50
C LEU A 36 7.12 -9.88 -9.37
N ILE A 37 6.39 -10.57 -8.50
CA ILE A 37 7.00 -11.46 -7.48
C ILE A 37 7.88 -12.51 -8.17
N ALA A 38 7.36 -13.16 -9.21
CA ALA A 38 8.12 -14.17 -9.96
C ALA A 38 9.32 -13.54 -10.69
N TRP A 39 9.14 -12.37 -11.30
CA TRP A 39 10.18 -11.63 -11.99
C TRP A 39 11.32 -11.22 -11.05
N CYS A 40 11.01 -10.68 -9.86
CA CYS A 40 11.97 -10.33 -8.83
C CYS A 40 12.71 -11.57 -8.30
N SER A 41 11.97 -12.63 -7.98
CA SER A 41 12.52 -13.89 -7.48
C SER A 41 13.54 -14.48 -8.44
N ALA A 42 13.25 -14.49 -9.75
CA ALA A 42 14.18 -14.97 -10.77
C ALA A 42 15.51 -14.17 -10.83
N ARG A 43 15.50 -12.94 -10.34
CA ARG A 43 16.66 -12.03 -10.29
C ARG A 43 17.32 -11.96 -8.92
N GLY A 44 16.82 -12.71 -7.94
CA GLY A 44 17.27 -12.65 -6.54
C GLY A 44 16.93 -11.33 -5.86
N GLU A 45 15.95 -10.59 -6.36
CA GLU A 45 15.41 -9.37 -5.76
C GLU A 45 14.30 -9.71 -4.77
N ALA A 46 14.24 -8.98 -3.66
CA ALA A 46 13.25 -9.23 -2.62
C ALA A 46 11.89 -8.67 -2.98
N ALA A 47 10.83 -9.39 -2.64
CA ALA A 47 9.47 -8.88 -2.55
C ALA A 47 9.07 -8.76 -1.09
N VAL A 48 8.44 -7.64 -0.72
CA VAL A 48 7.91 -7.38 0.62
C VAL A 48 6.49 -6.84 0.51
N ALA A 49 5.72 -6.93 1.60
CA ALA A 49 4.34 -6.43 1.64
C ALA A 49 4.13 -5.51 2.84
N SER A 50 3.33 -4.47 2.68
CA SER A 50 2.68 -3.79 3.80
C SER A 50 1.32 -4.42 4.08
N GLN A 51 0.81 -4.19 5.27
CA GLN A 51 -0.45 -4.76 5.72
C GLN A 51 -1.12 -3.81 6.72
N ASP A 52 -2.30 -3.29 6.37
CA ASP A 52 -3.14 -2.62 7.36
C ASP A 52 -3.51 -3.60 8.46
N TRP A 53 -3.32 -3.19 9.73
CA TRP A 53 -3.46 -4.05 10.88
C TRP A 53 -4.05 -3.30 12.06
N HIS A 54 -5.35 -2.98 11.96
CA HIS A 54 -6.03 -2.09 12.89
C HIS A 54 -6.58 -2.83 14.11
N PRO A 55 -6.42 -2.28 15.33
CA PRO A 55 -7.20 -2.78 16.46
C PRO A 55 -8.70 -2.55 16.24
N ALA A 56 -9.56 -3.36 16.85
CA ALA A 56 -11.01 -3.29 16.65
C ALA A 56 -11.64 -1.94 17.04
N ASN A 57 -10.97 -1.15 17.87
CA ASN A 57 -11.38 0.19 18.28
C ASN A 57 -10.60 1.30 17.58
N HIS A 58 -10.10 1.04 16.36
CA HIS A 58 -9.28 2.02 15.64
C HIS A 58 -10.10 3.28 15.31
N GLY A 59 -9.53 4.45 15.60
CA GLY A 59 -10.22 5.74 15.47
C GLY A 59 -10.49 6.18 14.04
N SER A 60 -9.94 5.52 13.02
CA SER A 60 -10.31 5.77 11.63
C SER A 60 -11.64 5.14 11.22
N PHE A 61 -12.22 4.28 12.06
CA PHE A 61 -13.48 3.61 11.77
C PHE A 61 -14.68 4.52 12.03
N ALA A 62 -15.57 4.63 11.06
CA ALA A 62 -16.80 5.41 11.17
C ALA A 62 -17.68 4.93 12.34
N SER A 63 -17.67 3.63 12.64
CA SER A 63 -18.38 3.01 13.75
C SER A 63 -17.99 3.58 15.10
N GLN A 64 -16.74 3.97 15.30
CA GLN A 64 -16.23 4.54 16.56
C GLN A 64 -16.77 5.95 16.84
N HIS A 65 -17.28 6.62 15.82
CA HIS A 65 -17.79 7.99 15.90
C HIS A 65 -19.32 8.09 15.67
N GLY A 66 -19.99 6.98 15.35
CA GLY A 66 -21.41 6.96 15.03
C GLY A 66 -21.74 7.77 13.78
N VAL A 67 -20.83 7.87 12.82
CA VAL A 67 -20.99 8.58 11.55
C VAL A 67 -21.07 7.61 10.37
N ALA A 68 -21.53 8.10 9.23
CA ALA A 68 -21.54 7.29 8.01
C ALA A 68 -20.10 7.06 7.51
N PRO A 69 -19.78 5.87 6.94
CA PRO A 69 -18.53 5.64 6.24
C PRO A 69 -18.27 6.71 5.18
N TYR A 70 -16.99 7.03 4.97
CA TYR A 70 -16.47 8.09 4.08
C TYR A 70 -16.77 9.52 4.55
N SER A 71 -17.35 9.71 5.74
CA SER A 71 -17.44 11.03 6.37
C SER A 71 -16.06 11.59 6.65
N ARG A 72 -15.92 12.90 6.58
CA ARG A 72 -14.68 13.60 6.90
C ARG A 72 -14.73 14.17 8.30
N GLY A 73 -13.61 14.13 9.00
CA GLY A 73 -13.46 14.67 10.33
C GLY A 73 -12.00 14.81 10.72
N GLU A 74 -11.73 14.66 12.00
CA GLU A 74 -10.39 14.79 12.58
C GLU A 74 -10.12 13.63 13.54
N LEU A 75 -8.92 13.09 13.48
CA LEU A 75 -8.42 12.08 14.42
C LEU A 75 -7.06 12.56 14.96
N ASP A 76 -7.00 12.80 16.25
CA ASP A 76 -5.80 13.24 16.97
C ASP A 76 -5.11 14.48 16.35
N GLY A 77 -5.92 15.46 15.92
CA GLY A 77 -5.47 16.72 15.30
C GLY A 77 -5.13 16.62 13.81
N LEU A 78 -5.41 15.50 13.16
CA LEU A 78 -5.15 15.29 11.73
C LEU A 78 -6.47 15.09 10.97
N ALA A 79 -6.56 15.63 9.75
CA ALA A 79 -7.69 15.39 8.87
C ALA A 79 -7.84 13.88 8.61
N GLN A 80 -9.04 13.35 8.78
CA GLN A 80 -9.34 11.93 8.65
C GLN A 80 -10.60 11.71 7.82
N THR A 81 -10.53 10.74 6.90
CA THR A 81 -11.70 10.09 6.33
C THR A 81 -12.06 8.90 7.20
N PHE A 82 -13.30 8.82 7.67
CA PHE A 82 -13.77 7.70 8.49
C PHE A 82 -14.24 6.57 7.58
N TRP A 83 -13.57 5.43 7.74
CA TRP A 83 -13.74 4.26 6.90
C TRP A 83 -14.75 3.26 7.48
N PRO A 84 -15.31 2.34 6.67
CA PRO A 84 -15.86 1.10 7.20
C PRO A 84 -14.82 0.38 8.07
N ASP A 85 -15.24 -0.38 9.06
CA ASP A 85 -14.34 -1.23 9.83
C ASP A 85 -13.69 -2.25 8.89
N HIS A 86 -12.37 -2.23 8.79
CA HIS A 86 -11.61 -3.05 7.85
C HIS A 86 -10.26 -3.44 8.42
N CYS A 87 -9.66 -4.48 7.88
CA CYS A 87 -8.32 -4.96 8.24
C CYS A 87 -8.10 -5.06 9.77
N VAL A 88 -9.14 -5.53 10.47
CA VAL A 88 -9.08 -5.69 11.92
C VAL A 88 -8.10 -6.81 12.26
N GLN A 89 -7.21 -6.57 13.22
CA GLN A 89 -6.18 -7.48 13.66
C GLN A 89 -6.73 -8.89 13.92
N GLY A 90 -6.10 -9.89 13.30
CA GLY A 90 -6.49 -11.29 13.43
C GLY A 90 -7.69 -11.73 12.59
N SER A 91 -8.41 -10.81 11.93
CA SER A 91 -9.51 -11.18 11.04
C SER A 91 -9.01 -11.76 9.71
N GLU A 92 -9.89 -12.48 9.01
CA GLU A 92 -9.62 -12.96 7.64
C GLU A 92 -9.48 -11.77 6.67
N GLY A 93 -10.27 -10.71 6.87
CA GLY A 93 -10.21 -9.48 6.06
C GLY A 93 -8.85 -8.81 6.07
N ALA A 94 -8.14 -8.85 7.21
CA ALA A 94 -6.80 -8.29 7.36
C ALA A 94 -5.70 -9.15 6.72
N GLN A 95 -5.97 -10.40 6.32
CA GLN A 95 -4.96 -11.26 5.70
C GLN A 95 -4.65 -10.81 4.27
N LEU A 96 -3.39 -11.00 3.85
CA LEU A 96 -3.01 -10.84 2.45
C LEU A 96 -3.85 -11.78 1.56
N HIS A 97 -4.17 -11.31 0.37
CA HIS A 97 -5.02 -12.06 -0.56
C HIS A 97 -4.53 -13.49 -0.78
N PRO A 98 -5.40 -14.51 -0.75
CA PRO A 98 -5.00 -15.93 -0.76
C PRO A 98 -4.31 -16.37 -2.05
N LEU A 99 -4.56 -15.69 -3.16
CA LEU A 99 -3.94 -15.98 -4.46
C LEU A 99 -2.59 -15.30 -4.66
N LEU A 100 -2.14 -14.47 -3.73
CA LEU A 100 -0.75 -13.96 -3.76
C LEU A 100 0.25 -15.10 -3.53
N ASN A 101 1.35 -15.08 -4.26
CA ASN A 101 2.45 -16.02 -4.06
C ASN A 101 3.25 -15.67 -2.79
N ARG A 102 2.62 -15.87 -1.62
CA ARG A 102 3.15 -15.48 -0.30
C ARG A 102 4.46 -16.16 0.04
N ALA A 103 4.73 -17.35 -0.50
CA ALA A 103 5.96 -18.08 -0.24
C ALA A 103 7.22 -17.34 -0.71
N LEU A 104 7.07 -16.41 -1.64
CA LEU A 104 8.16 -15.58 -2.18
C LEU A 104 8.20 -14.17 -1.58
N ILE A 105 7.31 -13.84 -0.64
CA ILE A 105 7.33 -12.56 0.10
C ILE A 105 8.29 -12.70 1.29
N ALA A 106 9.37 -11.95 1.27
CA ALA A 106 10.48 -12.05 2.24
C ALA A 106 10.10 -11.49 3.63
N ALA A 107 9.22 -10.50 3.69
CA ALA A 107 8.74 -9.88 4.93
C ALA A 107 7.41 -9.15 4.71
N THR A 108 6.63 -9.04 5.80
CA THR A 108 5.40 -8.26 5.84
C THR A 108 5.50 -7.24 6.96
N PHE A 109 5.08 -6.01 6.70
CA PHE A 109 5.19 -4.88 7.61
C PHE A 109 3.78 -4.38 7.98
N PRO A 110 3.30 -4.65 9.21
CA PRO A 110 2.03 -4.13 9.67
C PRO A 110 2.11 -2.61 9.85
N LYS A 111 1.01 -1.94 9.63
CA LYS A 111 0.81 -0.52 9.85
C LYS A 111 -0.57 -0.22 10.39
N GLY A 112 -0.79 1.01 10.92
CA GLY A 112 -2.08 1.39 11.49
C GLY A 112 -2.44 0.63 12.77
N GLU A 113 -1.44 0.24 13.56
CA GLU A 113 -1.63 -0.53 14.80
C GLU A 113 -2.05 0.34 15.99
N ALA A 114 -1.80 1.65 15.94
CA ALA A 114 -2.17 2.57 17.00
C ALA A 114 -3.59 3.10 16.82
N ALA A 115 -4.45 2.90 17.82
CA ALA A 115 -5.88 3.22 17.73
C ALA A 115 -6.21 4.70 17.47
N ASN A 116 -5.31 5.62 17.84
CA ASN A 116 -5.54 7.05 17.81
C ASN A 116 -4.97 7.77 16.59
N ILE A 117 -4.34 7.05 15.65
CA ILE A 117 -3.77 7.62 14.43
C ILE A 117 -3.82 6.61 13.29
N ASP A 118 -4.17 7.07 12.11
CA ASP A 118 -4.19 6.23 10.92
C ASP A 118 -2.82 6.21 10.21
N SER A 119 -2.59 5.22 9.37
CA SER A 119 -1.34 5.01 8.61
C SER A 119 -1.65 4.63 7.19
N TYR A 120 -1.64 5.59 6.27
CA TYR A 120 -1.75 5.28 4.85
C TYR A 120 -0.43 4.76 4.30
N SER A 121 0.67 5.45 4.59
CA SER A 121 2.01 5.05 4.15
C SER A 121 2.48 3.74 4.80
N ALA A 122 3.19 2.92 4.02
CA ALA A 122 3.89 1.75 4.54
C ALA A 122 5.10 2.13 5.43
N PHE A 123 5.52 3.40 5.44
CA PHE A 123 6.68 3.88 6.19
C PHE A 123 6.31 4.58 7.50
N PHE A 124 5.26 5.42 7.50
CA PHE A 124 4.90 6.26 8.64
C PHE A 124 3.39 6.27 8.89
N ASP A 125 3.00 6.63 10.11
CA ASP A 125 1.64 7.07 10.38
C ASP A 125 1.34 8.44 9.71
N ASN A 126 0.07 8.84 9.66
CA ASN A 126 -0.36 10.06 8.98
C ASN A 126 0.22 11.35 9.59
N GLY A 127 0.73 11.29 10.81
CA GLY A 127 1.39 12.42 11.48
C GLY A 127 2.91 12.37 11.43
N HIS A 128 3.51 11.34 10.82
CA HIS A 128 4.94 11.06 10.86
C HIS A 128 5.51 11.01 12.29
N ARG A 129 4.68 10.56 13.26
CA ARG A 129 5.06 10.45 14.68
C ARG A 129 5.71 9.11 14.98
N GLN A 130 5.32 8.08 14.25
CA GLN A 130 5.88 6.73 14.34
C GLN A 130 6.18 6.19 12.94
N HIS A 131 7.13 5.29 12.87
CA HIS A 131 7.53 4.61 11.64
C HIS A 131 7.37 3.09 11.77
N THR A 132 7.18 2.41 10.66
CA THR A 132 7.25 0.96 10.58
C THR A 132 8.70 0.47 10.54
N ALA A 133 8.89 -0.84 10.55
CA ALA A 133 10.23 -1.43 10.38
C ALA A 133 10.70 -1.48 8.90
N LEU A 134 9.88 -1.02 7.93
CA LEU A 134 10.16 -1.17 6.50
C LEU A 134 11.46 -0.46 6.08
N ASP A 135 11.62 0.83 6.40
CA ASP A 135 12.82 1.58 6.00
C ASP A 135 14.11 0.94 6.53
N ALA A 136 14.12 0.57 7.81
CA ALA A 136 15.27 -0.08 8.43
C ALA A 136 15.60 -1.42 7.74
N TRP A 137 14.58 -2.21 7.40
CA TRP A 137 14.75 -3.48 6.70
C TRP A 137 15.33 -3.31 5.29
N LEU A 138 14.85 -2.31 4.54
CA LEU A 138 15.33 -1.98 3.20
C LEU A 138 16.79 -1.50 3.23
N ARG A 139 17.11 -0.56 4.13
CA ARG A 139 18.48 0.00 4.27
C ARG A 139 19.51 -1.04 4.68
N GLN A 140 19.16 -1.94 5.59
CA GLN A 140 20.06 -3.05 6.00
C GLN A 140 20.45 -3.95 4.82
N ARG A 141 19.64 -3.97 3.75
CA ARG A 141 19.87 -4.76 2.53
C ARG A 141 20.47 -3.95 1.38
N GLY A 142 20.77 -2.67 1.61
CA GLY A 142 21.28 -1.78 0.59
C GLY A 142 20.27 -1.50 -0.54
N ILE A 143 18.98 -1.59 -0.25
CA ILE A 143 17.94 -1.27 -1.22
C ILE A 143 17.88 0.24 -1.41
N GLU A 144 17.90 0.69 -2.66
CA GLU A 144 17.86 2.09 -3.07
C GLU A 144 16.70 2.39 -4.05
N GLU A 145 16.09 1.33 -4.57
CA GLU A 145 15.04 1.42 -5.58
C GLU A 145 13.86 0.52 -5.23
N LEU A 146 12.65 1.04 -5.40
CA LEU A 146 11.41 0.32 -5.15
C LEU A 146 10.58 0.22 -6.42
N ILE A 147 10.00 -0.97 -6.63
CA ILE A 147 8.88 -1.20 -7.53
C ILE A 147 7.64 -1.26 -6.65
N VAL A 148 6.65 -0.39 -6.87
CA VAL A 148 5.48 -0.26 -5.99
C VAL A 148 4.20 -0.55 -6.78
N LEU A 149 3.33 -1.36 -6.21
CA LEU A 149 1.95 -1.56 -6.66
C LEU A 149 1.06 -1.94 -5.47
N GLY A 150 -0.23 -1.92 -5.66
CA GLY A 150 -1.21 -2.41 -4.67
C GLY A 150 -2.41 -1.50 -4.48
N LEU A 151 -2.93 -1.47 -3.26
CA LEU A 151 -4.21 -0.89 -2.88
C LEU A 151 -4.05 0.10 -1.70
N ALA A 152 -4.76 1.21 -1.71
CA ALA A 152 -5.45 1.81 -2.84
C ALA A 152 -4.59 2.91 -3.44
N THR A 153 -4.70 3.11 -4.77
CA THR A 153 -3.90 4.10 -5.52
C THR A 153 -3.88 5.47 -4.86
N ASP A 154 -5.06 5.98 -4.51
CA ASP A 154 -5.33 7.33 -4.02
C ASP A 154 -5.02 7.54 -2.52
N TYR A 155 -4.73 6.47 -1.79
CA TYR A 155 -4.38 6.49 -0.36
C TYR A 155 -3.06 5.77 -0.09
N CYS A 156 -3.07 4.50 0.30
CA CYS A 156 -1.87 3.81 0.79
C CYS A 156 -0.75 3.77 -0.24
N VAL A 157 -1.04 3.56 -1.52
CA VAL A 157 -0.02 3.57 -2.59
C VAL A 157 0.59 4.96 -2.72
N LYS A 158 -0.24 6.00 -2.90
CA LYS A 158 0.22 7.39 -3.05
C LYS A 158 1.11 7.81 -1.87
N PHE A 159 0.63 7.66 -0.63
CA PHE A 159 1.40 8.10 0.53
C PHE A 159 2.68 7.29 0.74
N THR A 160 2.66 5.98 0.44
CA THR A 160 3.86 5.14 0.46
C THR A 160 4.90 5.63 -0.54
N VAL A 161 4.48 5.95 -1.76
CA VAL A 161 5.38 6.46 -2.82
C VAL A 161 5.99 7.80 -2.43
N LEU A 162 5.17 8.73 -1.93
CA LEU A 162 5.65 10.06 -1.52
C LEU A 162 6.66 9.97 -0.39
N ASP A 163 6.40 9.13 0.62
CA ASP A 163 7.34 8.93 1.72
C ASP A 163 8.62 8.22 1.27
N ALA A 164 8.52 7.23 0.38
CA ALA A 164 9.70 6.57 -0.19
C ALA A 164 10.60 7.56 -0.93
N LEU A 165 10.02 8.46 -1.75
CA LEU A 165 10.75 9.51 -2.44
C LEU A 165 11.41 10.48 -1.46
N ALA A 166 10.68 10.91 -0.42
CA ALA A 166 11.21 11.79 0.63
C ALA A 166 12.35 11.14 1.42
N LEU A 167 12.34 9.81 1.59
CA LEU A 167 13.41 9.02 2.20
C LEU A 167 14.61 8.81 1.26
N GLY A 168 14.52 9.21 -0.01
CA GLY A 168 15.60 9.14 -1.00
C GLY A 168 15.63 7.87 -1.85
N TYR A 169 14.57 7.05 -1.81
CA TYR A 169 14.44 5.91 -2.73
C TYR A 169 14.09 6.38 -4.15
N ARG A 170 14.60 5.69 -5.16
CA ARG A 170 14.03 5.74 -6.51
C ARG A 170 12.78 4.89 -6.53
N VAL A 171 11.69 5.41 -7.07
CA VAL A 171 10.39 4.73 -7.02
C VAL A 171 9.81 4.57 -8.41
N ASN A 172 9.47 3.33 -8.76
CA ASN A 172 8.77 2.95 -9.97
C ASN A 172 7.40 2.41 -9.58
N VAL A 173 6.33 3.00 -10.09
CA VAL A 173 4.95 2.60 -9.81
C VAL A 173 4.39 1.82 -10.98
N ILE A 174 3.84 0.63 -10.73
CA ILE A 174 3.20 -0.21 -11.74
C ILE A 174 1.70 0.12 -11.75
N THR A 175 1.29 0.95 -12.69
CA THR A 175 -0.03 1.59 -12.69
C THR A 175 -1.20 0.62 -12.90
N ASP A 176 -1.03 -0.38 -13.73
CA ASP A 176 -2.02 -1.45 -13.97
C ASP A 176 -2.07 -2.49 -12.82
N GLY A 177 -1.11 -2.44 -11.91
CA GLY A 177 -1.10 -3.15 -10.62
C GLY A 177 -1.72 -2.37 -9.46
N CYS A 178 -2.33 -1.20 -9.70
CA CYS A 178 -2.96 -0.36 -8.68
C CYS A 178 -4.44 -0.16 -8.98
N ARG A 179 -5.28 -0.09 -7.92
CA ARG A 179 -6.69 0.29 -8.00
C ARG A 179 -7.02 1.25 -6.87
N GLY A 180 -7.87 2.24 -7.14
CA GLY A 180 -8.22 3.30 -6.19
C GLY A 180 -9.59 3.14 -5.57
N VAL A 181 -9.77 3.71 -4.39
CA VAL A 181 -11.08 3.86 -3.75
C VAL A 181 -11.97 4.77 -4.59
N ASN A 182 -11.39 5.85 -5.12
CA ASN A 182 -12.06 6.83 -5.99
C ASN A 182 -13.36 7.35 -5.36
N ILE A 183 -13.27 7.95 -4.17
CA ILE A 183 -14.42 8.69 -3.59
C ILE A 183 -14.89 9.73 -4.60
N THR A 184 -13.95 10.39 -5.27
CA THR A 184 -14.17 11.20 -6.47
C THR A 184 -13.56 10.44 -7.67
N PRO A 185 -14.23 10.38 -8.84
CA PRO A 185 -13.76 9.57 -9.99
C PRO A 185 -12.34 9.85 -10.46
N GLN A 186 -11.82 11.05 -10.21
CA GLN A 186 -10.48 11.47 -10.63
C GLN A 186 -9.38 11.15 -9.61
N ASP A 187 -9.70 10.69 -8.42
CA ASP A 187 -8.73 10.58 -7.31
C ASP A 187 -7.51 9.72 -7.67
N SER A 188 -7.70 8.60 -8.40
CA SER A 188 -6.56 7.77 -8.86
C SER A 188 -5.69 8.48 -9.90
N ALA A 189 -6.30 9.18 -10.86
CA ALA A 189 -5.54 9.91 -11.87
C ALA A 189 -4.72 11.04 -11.23
N ASP A 190 -5.33 11.77 -10.30
CA ASP A 190 -4.66 12.85 -9.55
C ASP A 190 -3.55 12.29 -8.66
N ALA A 191 -3.73 11.10 -8.09
CA ALA A 191 -2.70 10.42 -7.31
C ALA A 191 -1.48 10.05 -8.18
N PHE A 192 -1.69 9.47 -9.36
CA PHE A 192 -0.60 9.18 -10.29
C PHE A 192 0.12 10.45 -10.75
N MET A 193 -0.61 11.52 -11.08
CA MET A 193 0.00 12.80 -11.43
C MET A 193 0.85 13.36 -10.27
N THR A 194 0.36 13.28 -9.06
CA THR A 194 1.08 13.72 -7.86
C THR A 194 2.37 12.91 -7.67
N MET A 195 2.28 11.59 -7.72
CA MET A 195 3.45 10.71 -7.57
C MET A 195 4.51 11.00 -8.65
N ALA A 196 4.09 11.19 -9.90
CA ALA A 196 5.00 11.52 -11.01
C ALA A 196 5.64 12.90 -10.82
N ALA A 197 4.89 13.91 -10.39
CA ALA A 197 5.40 15.26 -10.14
C ALA A 197 6.46 15.30 -9.02
N GLU A 198 6.32 14.40 -8.02
CA GLU A 198 7.28 14.26 -6.92
C GLU A 198 8.50 13.38 -7.29
N GLY A 199 8.52 12.79 -8.48
CA GLY A 199 9.69 12.09 -9.00
C GLY A 199 9.56 10.57 -9.19
N ALA A 200 8.37 9.99 -8.99
CA ALA A 200 8.14 8.59 -9.31
C ALA A 200 8.09 8.38 -10.83
N THR A 201 8.61 7.25 -11.30
CA THR A 201 8.42 6.82 -12.68
C THR A 201 7.23 5.87 -12.77
N LEU A 202 6.34 6.10 -13.73
CA LEU A 202 5.14 5.28 -13.94
C LEU A 202 5.36 4.31 -15.09
N PHE A 203 5.03 3.05 -14.86
CA PHE A 203 5.09 1.97 -15.85
C PHE A 203 3.77 1.20 -15.86
N THR A 204 3.42 0.57 -16.96
CA THR A 204 2.59 -0.63 -16.94
C THR A 204 3.46 -1.85 -16.69
N LEU A 205 2.87 -3.00 -16.33
CA LEU A 205 3.62 -4.25 -16.22
C LEU A 205 4.36 -4.58 -17.53
N ALA A 206 3.70 -4.40 -18.66
CA ALA A 206 4.29 -4.68 -19.97
C ALA A 206 5.52 -3.80 -20.26
N ASP A 207 5.40 -2.49 -20.04
CA ASP A 207 6.51 -1.54 -20.22
C ASP A 207 7.68 -1.86 -19.28
N TRP A 208 7.36 -2.23 -18.04
CA TRP A 208 8.38 -2.63 -17.06
C TRP A 208 9.17 -3.84 -17.52
N LEU A 209 8.47 -4.91 -17.94
CA LEU A 209 9.11 -6.15 -18.36
C LEU A 209 9.93 -5.97 -19.66
N GLU A 210 9.46 -5.14 -20.61
CA GLU A 210 10.20 -4.83 -21.82
C GLU A 210 11.48 -4.02 -21.52
N THR A 211 11.37 -3.02 -20.65
CA THR A 211 12.50 -2.14 -20.31
C THR A 211 13.58 -2.86 -19.49
N HIS A 212 13.21 -3.89 -18.72
CA HIS A 212 14.08 -4.57 -17.78
C HIS A 212 14.24 -6.07 -18.08
N ALA A 213 14.10 -6.47 -19.36
CA ALA A 213 14.19 -7.85 -19.85
C ALA A 213 15.53 -8.53 -19.52
#